data_e6a9ae12ab020beb9ad305c8c24a3836
#
_entry.id   e6a9ae12ab020beb9ad305c8c24a3836
#
_cell.length_a   1.000
_cell.length_b   1.000
_cell.length_c   1.000
_cell.angle_alpha   90.00
_cell.angle_beta   90.00
_cell.angle_gamma   90.00
#
_symmetry.space_group_name_H-M   'P 1'
#
loop_
_entity.id
_entity.type
_entity.pdbx_description
1 polymer ?
#
loop_
_entity_poly.entity_id
_entity_poly.type
_entity_poly.pdbx_seq_one_letter_code
_entity_poly.pdbx_strand_id
1 'polypeptide(L)'
;MRDSSPDRWGRHLIDRRAIVEAQTAGVTLRAIDEVDYLLGVFDSTRQGSLRYSVPDSDDWLSASNEVPPIIELKRLLFASNEIARGNERNGQIKELLDAGSGSLGGARPKASVVDEGKLLLAKFSHPGDEWDVIAWEKTALDIAGAAGMAVPSSKLVRIGGDSALLLERFDRSGSLEKGERIPYLSAMSLIGAYDGEHCDYTTVA
;
A
#
# COMPACT_ATOMS: atom_id res chain seq x y z
N MET A 1 -10.51 -4.05 12.50
CA MET A 1 -9.56 -2.93 12.36
C MET A 1 -8.22 -3.33 11.74
N ARG A 2 -7.73 -4.58 11.89
CA ARG A 2 -6.40 -5.00 11.38
C ARG A 2 -6.21 -4.70 9.89
N ASP A 3 -7.17 -5.06 9.04
CA ASP A 3 -7.08 -4.85 7.59
C ASP A 3 -7.11 -3.39 7.13
N SER A 4 -7.46 -2.46 8.05
CA SER A 4 -7.44 -1.02 7.81
C SER A 4 -6.15 -0.36 8.32
N SER A 5 -5.33 -1.09 9.07
CA SER A 5 -4.00 -0.66 9.54
C SER A 5 -2.92 -1.06 8.54
N PRO A 6 -1.78 -0.38 8.54
CA PRO A 6 -0.70 -0.70 7.62
C PRO A 6 -0.03 -2.03 7.97
N ASP A 7 0.37 -2.76 6.95
CA ASP A 7 1.24 -3.92 7.07
C ASP A 7 2.72 -3.52 7.19
N ARG A 8 3.62 -4.51 7.18
CA ARG A 8 5.06 -4.35 7.45
C ARG A 8 5.70 -3.21 6.65
N TRP A 9 5.43 -3.10 5.36
CA TRP A 9 5.98 -2.02 4.52
C TRP A 9 5.45 -0.64 4.96
N GLY A 10 4.15 -0.51 5.16
CA GLY A 10 3.53 0.74 5.59
C GLY A 10 3.99 1.18 6.98
N ARG A 11 4.12 0.24 7.92
CA ARG A 11 4.67 0.50 9.26
C ARG A 11 6.12 1.01 9.16
N HIS A 12 6.96 0.36 8.36
CA HIS A 12 8.32 0.81 8.13
C HIS A 12 8.40 2.27 7.65
N LEU A 13 7.54 2.66 6.70
CA LEU A 13 7.49 4.04 6.21
C LEU A 13 7.05 5.04 7.29
N ILE A 14 6.05 4.67 8.10
CA ILE A 14 5.55 5.52 9.20
C ILE A 14 6.63 5.68 10.28
N ASP A 15 7.31 4.61 10.65
CA ASP A 15 8.43 4.64 11.60
C ASP A 15 9.54 5.57 11.11
N ARG A 16 9.94 5.43 9.83
CA ARG A 16 10.98 6.27 9.23
C ARG A 16 10.58 7.74 9.20
N ARG A 17 9.32 8.04 8.86
CA ARG A 17 8.80 9.41 8.92
C ARG A 17 8.90 9.99 10.34
N ALA A 18 8.43 9.25 11.34
CA ALA A 18 8.45 9.72 12.72
C ALA A 18 9.88 9.99 13.24
N ILE A 19 10.85 9.13 12.89
CA ILE A 19 12.27 9.35 13.21
C ILE A 19 12.76 10.65 12.59
N VAL A 20 12.49 10.86 11.32
CA VAL A 20 12.93 12.05 10.58
C VAL A 20 12.30 13.32 11.13
N GLU A 21 11.00 13.30 11.42
CA GLU A 21 10.27 14.43 12.00
C GLU A 21 10.84 14.79 13.38
N ALA A 22 11.08 13.80 14.24
CA ALA A 22 11.68 14.02 15.56
C ALA A 22 13.09 14.60 15.46
N GLN A 23 13.93 14.09 14.57
CA GLN A 23 15.28 14.62 14.32
C GLN A 23 15.23 16.07 13.82
N THR A 24 14.33 16.37 12.88
CA THR A 24 14.17 17.71 12.31
C THR A 24 13.69 18.72 13.36
N ALA A 25 12.78 18.29 14.24
CA ALA A 25 12.26 19.11 15.33
C ALA A 25 13.20 19.21 16.55
N GLY A 26 14.26 18.39 16.59
CA GLY A 26 15.19 18.34 17.73
C GLY A 26 14.54 17.78 19.01
N VAL A 27 13.54 16.90 18.87
CA VAL A 27 12.83 16.30 19.99
C VAL A 27 13.08 14.79 20.08
N THR A 28 12.88 14.24 21.27
CA THR A 28 12.97 12.79 21.45
C THR A 28 11.79 12.11 20.77
N LEU A 29 12.07 11.07 19.98
CA LEU A 29 11.03 10.24 19.37
C LEU A 29 10.19 9.56 20.48
N ARG A 30 8.87 9.77 20.47
CA ARG A 30 7.97 9.02 21.31
C ARG A 30 7.70 7.62 20.71
N ALA A 31 7.31 6.67 21.54
CA ALA A 31 6.86 5.37 21.05
C ALA A 31 5.64 5.53 20.13
N ILE A 32 5.69 4.88 18.97
CA ILE A 32 4.58 4.81 18.01
C ILE A 32 3.65 3.69 18.46
N ASP A 33 2.36 3.97 18.54
CA ASP A 33 1.35 2.99 18.93
C ASP A 33 0.45 2.58 17.75
N GLU A 34 -0.49 1.67 17.98
CA GLU A 34 -1.40 1.16 16.95
C GLU A 34 -2.33 2.24 16.37
N VAL A 35 -2.65 3.28 17.15
CA VAL A 35 -3.47 4.41 16.69
C VAL A 35 -2.66 5.28 15.73
N ASP A 36 -1.39 5.50 16.02
CA ASP A 36 -0.47 6.22 15.12
C ASP A 36 -0.34 5.53 13.77
N TYR A 37 -0.18 4.20 13.77
CA TYR A 37 -0.16 3.43 12.53
C TYR A 37 -1.49 3.51 11.79
N LEU A 38 -2.61 3.35 12.49
CA LEU A 38 -3.94 3.43 11.89
C LEU A 38 -4.17 4.80 11.23
N LEU A 39 -3.83 5.89 11.93
CA LEU A 39 -3.99 7.26 11.43
C LEU A 39 -2.87 7.69 10.50
N GLY A 40 -1.76 6.99 10.46
CA GLY A 40 -0.69 7.19 9.50
C GLY A 40 -1.05 6.79 8.06
N VAL A 41 -2.18 6.11 7.87
CA VAL A 41 -2.73 5.71 6.57
C VAL A 41 -3.77 6.74 6.13
N PHE A 42 -3.62 7.28 4.92
CA PHE A 42 -4.60 8.23 4.36
C PHE A 42 -5.96 7.59 4.09
N ASP A 43 -7.02 8.33 4.40
CA ASP A 43 -8.40 7.87 4.22
C ASP A 43 -8.68 7.46 2.77
N SER A 44 -8.30 8.26 1.77
CA SER A 44 -8.58 7.98 0.35
C SER A 44 -8.00 6.67 -0.14
N THR A 45 -6.82 6.27 0.35
CA THR A 45 -6.09 5.07 -0.08
C THR A 45 -6.27 3.89 0.86
N ARG A 46 -6.88 4.09 2.04
CA ARG A 46 -7.13 3.04 3.05
C ARG A 46 -7.86 1.85 2.44
N GLN A 47 -7.39 0.64 2.76
CA GLN A 47 -7.98 -0.59 2.26
C GLN A 47 -9.37 -0.85 2.86
N GLY A 48 -10.28 -1.33 2.02
CA GLY A 48 -11.67 -1.60 2.38
C GLY A 48 -12.50 -0.33 2.53
N SER A 49 -13.61 -0.44 3.26
CA SER A 49 -14.62 0.61 3.40
C SER A 49 -14.59 1.36 4.74
N LEU A 50 -13.75 0.93 5.70
CA LEU A 50 -13.71 1.59 7.01
C LEU A 50 -13.05 2.97 6.90
N ARG A 51 -13.70 3.94 7.52
CA ARG A 51 -13.27 5.33 7.64
C ARG A 51 -13.36 5.76 9.11
N TYR A 52 -12.55 6.72 9.51
CA TYR A 52 -12.45 7.16 10.90
C TYR A 52 -12.70 8.66 11.00
N SER A 53 -13.52 9.06 11.96
CA SER A 53 -13.76 10.46 12.31
C SER A 53 -13.78 10.62 13.84
N VAL A 54 -13.66 11.83 14.33
CA VAL A 54 -13.99 12.11 15.73
C VAL A 54 -15.51 12.24 15.88
N PRO A 55 -16.08 11.95 17.06
CA PRO A 55 -17.51 12.19 17.30
C PRO A 55 -17.90 13.63 16.93
N ASP A 56 -19.07 13.79 16.37
CA ASP A 56 -19.66 15.09 15.99
C ASP A 56 -18.88 15.91 14.94
N SER A 57 -18.02 15.25 14.15
CA SER A 57 -17.30 15.85 13.02
C SER A 57 -17.70 15.19 11.71
N ASP A 58 -17.91 16.01 10.68
CA ASP A 58 -18.10 15.55 9.29
C ASP A 58 -16.77 15.27 8.59
N ASP A 59 -15.64 15.64 9.21
CA ASP A 59 -14.32 15.47 8.63
C ASP A 59 -13.75 14.09 8.95
N TRP A 60 -13.18 13.46 7.93
CA TRP A 60 -12.47 12.19 8.09
C TRP A 60 -11.04 12.41 8.60
N LEU A 61 -10.64 11.62 9.60
CA LEU A 61 -9.26 11.59 10.07
C LEU A 61 -8.34 11.08 8.95
N SER A 62 -7.13 11.62 8.90
CA SER A 62 -6.15 11.30 7.86
C SER A 62 -6.67 11.59 6.45
N ALA A 63 -7.42 12.68 6.30
CA ALA A 63 -7.79 13.21 5.00
C ALA A 63 -6.57 13.32 4.11
N SER A 64 -6.68 12.91 2.84
CA SER A 64 -5.52 12.64 2.01
C SER A 64 -5.02 13.84 1.25
N ASN A 65 -3.75 13.78 0.89
CA ASN A 65 -3.19 14.46 -0.27
C ASN A 65 -3.69 13.81 -1.57
N GLU A 66 -3.44 14.44 -2.70
CA GLU A 66 -3.74 13.88 -4.01
C GLU A 66 -2.94 12.59 -4.24
N VAL A 67 -3.65 11.53 -4.65
CA VAL A 67 -2.99 10.29 -5.09
C VAL A 67 -2.27 10.58 -6.41
N PRO A 68 -0.97 10.28 -6.52
CA PRO A 68 -0.20 10.64 -7.71
C PRO A 68 -0.74 9.92 -8.96
N PRO A 69 -0.72 10.61 -10.12
CA PRO A 69 -1.05 9.99 -11.38
C PRO A 69 0.02 8.97 -11.81
N ILE A 70 -0.36 8.03 -12.68
CA ILE A 70 0.52 6.96 -13.18
C ILE A 70 1.82 7.48 -13.80
N ILE A 71 1.84 8.70 -14.32
CA ILE A 71 3.05 9.32 -14.89
C ILE A 71 4.18 9.47 -13.85
N GLU A 72 3.84 9.53 -12.57
CA GLU A 72 4.80 9.61 -11.47
C GLU A 72 5.43 8.24 -11.10
N LEU A 73 5.03 7.16 -11.77
CA LEU A 73 5.43 5.78 -11.42
C LEU A 73 6.95 5.60 -11.34
N LYS A 74 7.70 6.25 -12.25
CA LYS A 74 9.17 6.22 -12.25
C LYS A 74 9.76 6.86 -10.99
N ARG A 75 9.18 7.96 -10.54
CA ARG A 75 9.61 8.67 -9.35
C ARG A 75 9.32 7.86 -8.09
N LEU A 76 8.13 7.26 -8.02
CA LEU A 76 7.75 6.38 -6.91
C LEU A 76 8.62 5.12 -6.82
N LEU A 77 8.94 4.50 -7.94
CA LEU A 77 9.86 3.36 -8.00
C LEU A 77 11.26 3.76 -7.50
N PHE A 78 11.78 4.91 -7.96
CA PHE A 78 13.08 5.41 -7.48
C PHE A 78 13.06 5.64 -5.96
N ALA A 79 12.04 6.33 -5.44
CA ALA A 79 11.89 6.56 -4.00
C ALA A 79 11.82 5.24 -3.21
N SER A 80 11.09 4.25 -3.70
CA SER A 80 10.97 2.94 -3.06
C SER A 80 12.30 2.18 -3.02
N ASN A 81 13.09 2.26 -4.10
CA ASN A 81 14.40 1.62 -4.18
C ASN A 81 15.42 2.26 -3.23
N GLU A 82 15.41 3.59 -3.10
CA GLU A 82 16.30 4.30 -2.16
C GLU A 82 15.96 3.94 -0.70
N ILE A 83 14.68 3.88 -0.35
CA ILE A 83 14.25 3.45 0.99
C ILE A 83 14.65 1.99 1.24
N ALA A 84 14.46 1.10 0.27
CA ALA A 84 14.84 -0.30 0.40
C ALA A 84 16.35 -0.51 0.57
N ARG A 85 17.18 0.41 0.05
CA ARG A 85 18.64 0.42 0.24
C ARG A 85 19.10 1.12 1.53
N GLY A 86 18.20 1.78 2.25
CA GLY A 86 18.55 2.62 3.41
C GLY A 86 19.22 3.94 3.06
N ASN A 87 19.08 4.40 1.82
CA ASN A 87 19.68 5.63 1.29
C ASN A 87 18.67 6.78 1.19
N GLU A 88 17.52 6.61 1.82
CA GLU A 88 16.40 7.54 1.69
C GLU A 88 16.70 8.93 2.24
N ARG A 89 16.09 9.92 1.60
CA ARG A 89 15.96 11.30 2.10
C ARG A 89 14.53 11.54 2.56
N ASN A 90 14.35 12.51 3.46
CA ASN A 90 13.03 12.85 4.03
C ASN A 90 11.93 13.02 2.99
N GLY A 91 12.26 13.61 1.83
CA GLY A 91 11.32 13.81 0.74
C GLY A 91 10.78 12.51 0.13
N GLN A 92 11.59 11.45 0.05
CA GLN A 92 11.20 10.17 -0.56
C GLN A 92 10.24 9.38 0.34
N ILE A 93 10.46 9.43 1.66
CA ILE A 93 9.54 8.82 2.63
C ILE A 93 8.17 9.47 2.55
N LYS A 94 8.14 10.82 2.56
CA LYS A 94 6.91 11.58 2.43
C LYS A 94 6.19 11.26 1.12
N GLU A 95 6.93 11.23 0.01
CA GLU A 95 6.40 10.95 -1.32
C GLU A 95 5.67 9.59 -1.39
N LEU A 96 6.26 8.53 -0.85
CA LEU A 96 5.61 7.22 -0.82
C LEU A 96 4.42 7.17 0.14
N LEU A 97 4.49 7.85 1.28
CA LEU A 97 3.35 7.94 2.19
C LEU A 97 2.19 8.71 1.56
N ASP A 98 2.48 9.84 0.90
CA ASP A 98 1.50 10.63 0.16
C ASP A 98 0.86 9.81 -0.98
N ALA A 99 1.64 8.93 -1.61
CA ALA A 99 1.14 7.94 -2.58
C ALA A 99 0.40 6.75 -1.94
N GLY A 100 0.05 6.81 -0.66
CA GLY A 100 -0.71 5.77 0.03
C GLY A 100 0.01 4.43 0.16
N SER A 101 1.34 4.41 0.08
CA SER A 101 2.14 3.19 0.27
C SER A 101 1.91 2.50 1.61
N GLY A 102 1.47 3.24 2.63
CA GLY A 102 1.15 2.72 3.94
C GLY A 102 -0.18 1.96 4.01
N SER A 103 -1.07 2.11 3.04
CA SER A 103 -2.46 1.63 3.12
C SER A 103 -2.68 0.22 2.58
N LEU A 104 -1.66 -0.42 2.04
CA LEU A 104 -1.77 -1.66 1.28
C LEU A 104 -0.98 -2.77 1.95
N GLY A 105 -1.57 -3.98 2.00
CA GLY A 105 -0.99 -5.14 2.66
C GLY A 105 0.34 -5.63 2.07
N GLY A 106 1.16 -6.29 2.89
CA GLY A 106 2.39 -6.97 2.51
C GLY A 106 3.69 -6.22 2.80
N ALA A 107 4.83 -6.91 2.59
CA ALA A 107 6.17 -6.44 2.97
C ALA A 107 6.94 -5.74 1.83
N ARG A 108 6.46 -5.85 0.57
CA ARG A 108 7.17 -5.31 -0.60
C ARG A 108 6.79 -3.86 -0.89
N PRO A 109 7.70 -3.09 -1.52
CA PRO A 109 7.43 -1.72 -1.95
C PRO A 109 6.22 -1.62 -2.88
N LYS A 110 5.35 -0.69 -2.60
CA LYS A 110 4.13 -0.45 -3.38
C LYS A 110 3.64 0.98 -3.19
N ALA A 111 2.76 1.43 -4.06
CA ALA A 111 2.08 2.72 -3.96
C ALA A 111 0.68 2.66 -4.57
N SER A 112 -0.18 3.59 -4.19
CA SER A 112 -1.41 3.87 -4.92
C SER A 112 -1.11 4.88 -6.01
N VAL A 113 -1.68 4.67 -7.19
CA VAL A 113 -1.62 5.61 -8.32
C VAL A 113 -2.99 5.73 -8.96
N VAL A 114 -3.24 6.83 -9.65
CA VAL A 114 -4.47 7.05 -10.43
C VAL A 114 -4.17 6.98 -11.90
N ASP A 115 -4.95 6.17 -12.62
CA ASP A 115 -4.97 6.10 -14.07
C ASP A 115 -6.42 6.17 -14.57
N GLU A 116 -6.70 7.07 -15.50
CA GLU A 116 -8.05 7.30 -16.03
C GLU A 116 -9.14 7.44 -14.94
N GLY A 117 -8.79 8.10 -13.83
CA GLY A 117 -9.67 8.31 -12.68
C GLY A 117 -9.87 7.10 -11.77
N LYS A 118 -9.26 5.95 -12.05
CA LYS A 118 -9.31 4.75 -11.22
C LYS A 118 -8.12 4.67 -10.28
N LEU A 119 -8.37 4.21 -9.07
CA LEU A 119 -7.32 3.92 -8.08
C LEU A 119 -6.71 2.54 -8.36
N LEU A 120 -5.41 2.53 -8.63
CA LEU A 120 -4.63 1.31 -8.87
C LEU A 120 -3.63 1.08 -7.74
N LEU A 121 -3.25 -0.17 -7.55
CA LEU A 121 -2.09 -0.58 -6.78
C LEU A 121 -0.89 -0.78 -7.71
N ALA A 122 0.18 -0.04 -7.50
CA ALA A 122 1.47 -0.28 -8.14
C ALA A 122 2.38 -1.05 -7.19
N LYS A 123 2.84 -2.24 -7.59
CA LYS A 123 3.87 -3.03 -6.90
C LYS A 123 5.19 -2.86 -7.64
N PHE A 124 6.27 -2.68 -6.89
CA PHE A 124 7.60 -2.43 -7.45
C PHE A 124 8.55 -3.60 -7.22
N SER A 125 9.51 -3.78 -8.14
CA SER A 125 10.68 -4.62 -7.90
C SER A 125 11.45 -4.11 -6.68
N HIS A 126 12.13 -5.01 -6.00
CA HIS A 126 12.97 -4.69 -4.84
C HIS A 126 14.44 -4.82 -5.26
N PRO A 127 15.34 -3.91 -4.84
CA PRO A 127 16.76 -3.97 -5.22
C PRO A 127 17.48 -5.26 -4.82
N GLY A 128 16.95 -6.00 -3.88
CA GLY A 128 17.48 -7.30 -3.45
C GLY A 128 16.87 -8.51 -4.17
N ASP A 129 16.04 -8.29 -5.19
CA ASP A 129 15.46 -9.40 -5.95
C ASP A 129 16.54 -10.05 -6.85
N GLU A 130 16.71 -11.35 -6.76
CA GLU A 130 17.63 -12.13 -7.62
C GLU A 130 17.06 -12.35 -9.02
N TRP A 131 15.75 -12.26 -9.18
CA TRP A 131 15.01 -12.33 -10.44
C TRP A 131 13.85 -11.34 -10.43
N ASP A 132 13.20 -11.14 -11.58
CA ASP A 132 12.08 -10.22 -11.72
C ASP A 132 10.80 -10.79 -11.09
N VAL A 133 10.68 -10.69 -9.76
CA VAL A 133 9.54 -11.18 -8.98
C VAL A 133 8.23 -10.55 -9.45
N ILE A 134 8.28 -9.29 -9.87
CA ILE A 134 7.10 -8.53 -10.35
C ILE A 134 6.59 -9.09 -11.68
N ALA A 135 7.50 -9.43 -12.61
CA ALA A 135 7.11 -10.09 -13.86
C ALA A 135 6.57 -11.51 -13.63
N TRP A 136 7.14 -12.25 -12.66
CA TRP A 136 6.63 -13.55 -12.28
C TRP A 136 5.24 -13.48 -11.63
N GLU A 137 4.97 -12.47 -10.81
CA GLU A 137 3.63 -12.24 -10.27
C GLU A 137 2.61 -11.99 -11.39
N LYS A 138 2.98 -11.15 -12.39
CA LYS A 138 2.14 -10.95 -13.57
C LYS A 138 1.89 -12.26 -14.32
N THR A 139 2.93 -13.07 -14.54
CA THR A 139 2.82 -14.36 -15.22
C THR A 139 1.87 -15.30 -14.46
N ALA A 140 1.98 -15.35 -13.12
CA ALA A 140 1.08 -16.17 -12.30
C ALA A 140 -0.39 -15.72 -12.41
N LEU A 141 -0.64 -14.40 -12.43
CA LEU A 141 -1.99 -13.86 -12.64
C LEU A 141 -2.53 -14.22 -14.03
N ASP A 142 -1.70 -14.15 -15.08
CA ASP A 142 -2.11 -14.51 -16.44
C ASP A 142 -2.46 -16.01 -16.55
N ILE A 143 -1.66 -16.87 -15.94
CA ILE A 143 -1.93 -18.31 -15.90
C ILE A 143 -3.23 -18.61 -15.13
N ALA A 144 -3.42 -17.97 -13.97
CA ALA A 144 -4.62 -18.13 -13.17
C ALA A 144 -5.88 -17.67 -13.95
N GLY A 145 -5.80 -16.52 -14.62
CA GLY A 145 -6.89 -16.05 -15.48
C GLY A 145 -7.18 -16.99 -16.64
N ALA A 146 -6.12 -17.52 -17.32
CA ALA A 146 -6.28 -18.51 -18.38
C ALA A 146 -6.89 -19.83 -17.89
N ALA A 147 -6.67 -20.18 -16.61
CA ALA A 147 -7.30 -21.31 -15.95
C ALA A 147 -8.75 -21.05 -15.49
N GLY A 148 -9.31 -19.87 -15.78
CA GLY A 148 -10.69 -19.50 -15.42
C GLY A 148 -10.87 -18.97 -14.01
N MET A 149 -9.80 -18.65 -13.30
CA MET A 149 -9.87 -18.03 -11.98
C MET A 149 -10.16 -16.52 -12.11
N ALA A 150 -10.95 -15.97 -11.19
CA ALA A 150 -11.13 -14.52 -11.09
C ALA A 150 -9.83 -13.87 -10.58
N VAL A 151 -9.23 -13.04 -11.42
CA VAL A 151 -8.02 -12.28 -11.10
C VAL A 151 -8.24 -10.79 -11.35
N PRO A 152 -7.55 -9.90 -10.63
CA PRO A 152 -7.64 -8.47 -10.89
C PRO A 152 -7.06 -8.12 -12.27
N SER A 153 -7.63 -7.11 -12.92
CA SER A 153 -7.02 -6.51 -14.10
C SER A 153 -5.61 -6.04 -13.76
N SER A 154 -4.65 -6.41 -14.60
CA SER A 154 -3.23 -6.19 -14.30
C SER A 154 -2.41 -5.83 -15.52
N LYS A 155 -1.43 -4.93 -15.35
CA LYS A 155 -0.52 -4.46 -16.42
C LYS A 155 0.91 -4.40 -15.91
N LEU A 156 1.82 -5.07 -16.61
CA LEU A 156 3.26 -4.94 -16.34
C LEU A 156 3.81 -3.72 -17.10
N VAL A 157 4.54 -2.86 -16.37
CA VAL A 157 5.22 -1.68 -16.91
C VAL A 157 6.72 -1.84 -16.68
N ARG A 158 7.53 -1.62 -17.73
CA ARG A 158 8.99 -1.60 -17.64
C ARG A 158 9.47 -0.16 -17.48
N ILE A 159 10.32 0.06 -16.47
CA ILE A 159 10.88 1.37 -16.13
C ILE A 159 12.40 1.23 -16.02
N GLY A 160 13.11 1.47 -17.13
CA GLY A 160 14.54 1.14 -17.21
C GLY A 160 14.76 -0.36 -17.07
N GLY A 161 15.59 -0.79 -16.11
CA GLY A 161 15.85 -2.20 -15.79
C GLY A 161 14.85 -2.82 -14.81
N ASP A 162 13.98 -2.02 -14.20
CA ASP A 162 13.03 -2.43 -13.16
C ASP A 162 11.64 -2.68 -13.72
N SER A 163 10.81 -3.38 -12.92
CA SER A 163 9.42 -3.67 -13.24
C SER A 163 8.46 -3.05 -12.23
N ALA A 164 7.30 -2.62 -12.71
CA ALA A 164 6.15 -2.28 -11.88
C ALA A 164 4.92 -3.04 -12.39
N LEU A 165 4.16 -3.63 -11.46
CA LEU A 165 2.89 -4.28 -11.73
C LEU A 165 1.76 -3.38 -11.25
N LEU A 166 0.92 -2.95 -12.18
CA LEU A 166 -0.30 -2.22 -11.90
C LEU A 166 -1.45 -3.20 -11.75
N LEU A 167 -2.23 -3.05 -10.69
CA LEU A 167 -3.39 -3.88 -10.39
C LEU A 167 -4.60 -3.00 -10.12
N GLU A 168 -5.74 -3.29 -10.71
CA GLU A 168 -7.00 -2.71 -10.25
C GLU A 168 -7.28 -3.13 -8.80
N ARG A 169 -7.74 -2.19 -8.01
CA ARG A 169 -8.07 -2.47 -6.62
C ARG A 169 -9.42 -3.18 -6.52
N PHE A 170 -9.44 -4.33 -5.87
CA PHE A 170 -10.65 -5.12 -5.63
C PHE A 170 -11.62 -4.46 -4.63
N ASP A 171 -11.10 -3.54 -3.80
CA ASP A 171 -11.86 -2.84 -2.76
C ASP A 171 -12.38 -1.47 -3.22
N ARG A 172 -12.39 -1.22 -4.51
CA ARG A 172 -12.95 -0.01 -5.16
C ARG A 172 -13.77 -0.39 -6.38
N SER A 173 -14.87 0.33 -6.58
CA SER A 173 -15.62 0.32 -7.84
C SER A 173 -15.73 1.74 -8.39
N GLY A 174 -15.74 1.88 -9.71
CA GLY A 174 -15.85 3.19 -10.34
C GLY A 174 -14.59 4.07 -10.22
N SER A 175 -14.78 5.40 -10.29
CA SER A 175 -13.69 6.36 -10.19
C SER A 175 -13.33 6.69 -8.73
N LEU A 176 -12.13 7.23 -8.51
CA LEU A 176 -11.67 7.67 -7.20
C LEU A 176 -12.63 8.66 -6.53
N GLU A 177 -13.23 9.58 -7.32
CA GLU A 177 -14.12 10.61 -6.81
C GLU A 177 -15.55 10.14 -6.56
N LYS A 178 -16.09 9.28 -7.44
CA LYS A 178 -17.50 8.89 -7.48
C LYS A 178 -17.73 7.40 -7.26
N GLY A 179 -16.66 6.65 -7.08
CA GLY A 179 -16.73 5.22 -6.87
C GLY A 179 -17.09 4.86 -5.43
N GLU A 180 -17.39 3.60 -5.24
CA GLU A 180 -17.74 3.04 -3.94
C GLU A 180 -16.53 2.30 -3.34
N ARG A 181 -16.47 2.26 -2.01
CA ARG A 181 -15.56 1.42 -1.25
C ARG A 181 -16.24 0.09 -0.96
N ILE A 182 -15.54 -0.99 -1.27
CA ILE A 182 -16.04 -2.35 -1.03
C ILE A 182 -15.45 -2.84 0.29
N PRO A 183 -16.27 -3.35 1.23
CA PRO A 183 -15.78 -3.94 2.46
C PRO A 183 -14.76 -5.06 2.19
N TYR A 184 -13.73 -5.12 3.03
CA TYR A 184 -12.68 -6.13 2.92
C TYR A 184 -12.41 -6.76 4.28
N LEU A 185 -12.24 -8.07 4.27
CA LEU A 185 -11.80 -8.88 5.41
C LEU A 185 -10.77 -9.90 4.90
N SER A 186 -9.56 -9.84 5.41
CA SER A 186 -8.53 -10.83 5.07
C SER A 186 -8.84 -12.19 5.71
N ALA A 187 -8.35 -13.27 5.11
CA ALA A 187 -8.43 -14.61 5.71
C ALA A 187 -7.81 -14.63 7.12
N MET A 188 -6.69 -13.96 7.30
CA MET A 188 -6.03 -13.84 8.61
C MET A 188 -6.92 -13.16 9.66
N SER A 189 -7.60 -12.07 9.29
CA SER A 189 -8.55 -11.40 10.19
C SER A 189 -9.79 -12.25 10.46
N LEU A 190 -10.29 -12.99 9.46
CA LEU A 190 -11.45 -13.87 9.57
C LEU A 190 -11.22 -14.97 10.61
N ILE A 191 -10.06 -15.62 10.60
CA ILE A 191 -9.71 -16.70 11.54
C ILE A 191 -9.05 -16.20 12.84
N GLY A 192 -8.87 -14.89 13.00
CA GLY A 192 -8.26 -14.29 14.18
C GLY A 192 -6.74 -14.52 14.31
N ALA A 193 -6.07 -14.97 13.26
CA ALA A 193 -4.64 -15.26 13.25
C ALA A 193 -3.77 -14.00 13.22
N TYR A 194 -2.48 -14.16 13.55
CA TYR A 194 -1.46 -13.12 13.49
C TYR A 194 -0.39 -13.46 12.44
N ASP A 195 0.33 -12.43 11.97
CA ASP A 195 1.45 -12.62 11.05
C ASP A 195 2.51 -13.54 11.69
N GLY A 196 2.90 -14.59 10.94
CA GLY A 196 3.83 -15.62 11.39
C GLY A 196 3.18 -16.83 12.08
N GLU A 197 1.89 -16.83 12.35
CA GLU A 197 1.18 -18.03 12.79
C GLU A 197 0.95 -18.99 11.63
N HIS A 198 1.06 -20.29 11.93
CA HIS A 198 0.80 -21.34 10.94
C HIS A 198 -0.71 -21.46 10.71
N CYS A 199 -1.13 -21.16 9.49
CA CYS A 199 -2.52 -21.32 9.04
C CYS A 199 -2.52 -21.95 7.66
N ASP A 200 -3.58 -22.65 7.32
CA ASP A 200 -3.80 -23.23 6.00
C ASP A 200 -5.18 -22.84 5.44
N TYR A 201 -5.39 -23.12 4.16
CA TYR A 201 -6.64 -22.79 3.49
C TYR A 201 -7.84 -23.56 4.01
N THR A 202 -7.65 -24.72 4.65
CA THR A 202 -8.74 -25.52 5.23
C THR A 202 -9.32 -24.87 6.48
N THR A 203 -8.53 -24.02 7.16
CA THR A 203 -8.97 -23.24 8.31
C THR A 203 -9.89 -22.08 7.91
N VAL A 204 -9.78 -21.61 6.66
CA VAL A 204 -10.56 -20.49 6.11
C VAL A 204 -11.83 -20.98 5.40
N ALA A 205 -11.83 -22.21 4.89
CA ALA A 205 -12.96 -22.83 4.18
C ALA A 205 -14.03 -23.30 5.15
#